data_f8219ca4c3d9636dead52a00ec4b24c3
#
_entry.id   f8219ca4c3d9636dead52a00ec4b24c3
#
_cell.length_a   1.000
_cell.length_b   1.000
_cell.length_c   1.000
_cell.angle_alpha   90.00
_cell.angle_beta   90.00
_cell.angle_gamma   90.00
#
_symmetry.space_group_name_H-M   'P 1'
#
loop_
_entity.id
_entity.type
_entity.pdbx_description
1 polymer ?
#
loop_
_entity_poly.entity_id
_entity_poly.type
_entity_poly.pdbx_seq_one_letter_code
_entity_poly.pdbx_strand_id
1 'polypeptide(L)'
;ATAQAVADAGIKANLALSSYRFIDENEEFDFDTDEQCQELAKVVKNWHCHDEGRIKIDAGIYAEYTSNYKLWEALAGFASEQNIGMQLHLAETQGEVDSCLDRTGMGPGELLSCHRLLGVPATAAGCTYLEETERKILGKKKVSAVATPIACAKAGEKSTPILDCVKSGMNVALGTGG
;
A
#
# COMPACT_ATOMS: atom_id res chain seq x y z
N ALA A 1 0.58 -19.81 -4.99
CA ALA A 1 -0.78 -20.22 -5.39
C ALA A 1 -1.45 -19.17 -6.26
N THR A 2 -1.66 -17.92 -5.81
CA THR A 2 -2.40 -16.87 -6.55
C THR A 2 -1.77 -16.53 -7.90
N ALA A 3 -0.46 -16.29 -7.96
CA ALA A 3 0.23 -15.96 -9.19
C ALA A 3 0.11 -17.09 -10.25
N GLN A 4 0.18 -18.35 -9.82
CA GLN A 4 -0.04 -19.48 -10.71
C GLN A 4 -1.46 -19.51 -11.27
N ALA A 5 -2.48 -19.28 -10.43
CA ALA A 5 -3.87 -19.24 -10.88
C ALA A 5 -4.11 -18.11 -11.89
N VAL A 6 -3.46 -16.96 -11.70
CA VAL A 6 -3.50 -15.84 -12.66
C VAL A 6 -2.86 -16.23 -14.00
N ALA A 7 -1.71 -16.92 -13.95
CA ALA A 7 -1.03 -17.41 -15.13
C ALA A 7 -1.91 -18.43 -15.89
N ASP A 8 -2.45 -19.42 -15.18
CA ASP A 8 -3.31 -20.46 -15.75
C ASP A 8 -4.59 -19.89 -16.37
N ALA A 9 -5.16 -18.84 -15.76
CA ALA A 9 -6.32 -18.13 -16.27
C ALA A 9 -6.02 -17.21 -17.47
N GLY A 10 -4.76 -16.92 -17.74
CA GLY A 10 -4.35 -16.05 -18.84
C GLY A 10 -4.72 -14.57 -18.67
N ILE A 11 -4.99 -14.11 -17.46
CA ILE A 11 -5.37 -12.72 -17.16
C ILE A 11 -4.15 -11.86 -16.78
N LYS A 12 -4.31 -10.54 -16.82
CA LYS A 12 -3.32 -9.60 -16.28
C LYS A 12 -3.58 -9.37 -14.80
N ALA A 13 -2.52 -9.30 -14.00
CA ALA A 13 -2.61 -8.93 -12.60
C ALA A 13 -1.38 -8.15 -12.13
N ASN A 14 -1.63 -7.24 -11.20
CA ASN A 14 -0.60 -6.68 -10.33
C ASN A 14 -0.90 -7.14 -8.91
N LEU A 15 -0.10 -8.06 -8.38
CA LEU A 15 -0.30 -8.71 -7.09
C LEU A 15 0.63 -8.08 -6.06
N ALA A 16 0.12 -7.81 -4.86
CA ALA A 16 0.96 -7.40 -3.75
C ALA A 16 1.11 -8.51 -2.72
N LEU A 17 2.31 -8.66 -2.20
CA LEU A 17 2.55 -9.45 -1.02
C LEU A 17 2.69 -8.51 0.17
N SER A 18 1.68 -8.51 1.04
CA SER A 18 1.67 -7.66 2.24
C SER A 18 2.45 -8.32 3.37
N SER A 19 3.31 -7.52 4.00
CA SER A 19 4.03 -7.90 5.21
C SER A 19 3.34 -7.34 6.45
N TYR A 20 3.35 -8.11 7.53
CA TYR A 20 2.67 -7.83 8.80
C TYR A 20 3.67 -8.05 9.93
N ARG A 21 4.40 -7.02 10.32
CA ARG A 21 5.35 -7.15 11.41
C ARG A 21 5.65 -5.83 12.08
N PHE A 22 5.54 -5.81 13.40
CA PHE A 22 6.11 -4.77 14.23
C PHE A 22 7.51 -5.21 14.65
N ILE A 23 8.52 -4.44 14.24
CA ILE A 23 9.91 -4.68 14.60
C ILE A 23 10.18 -3.88 15.87
N ASP A 24 10.66 -4.55 16.94
CA ASP A 24 11.02 -3.91 18.18
C ASP A 24 12.08 -2.82 17.96
N GLU A 25 12.06 -1.76 18.75
CA GLU A 25 13.04 -0.65 18.62
C GLU A 25 14.47 -1.13 18.79
N ASN A 26 14.70 -2.11 19.67
CA ASN A 26 16.01 -2.69 19.97
C ASN A 26 16.34 -3.89 19.09
N GLU A 27 15.41 -4.34 18.24
CA GLU A 27 15.64 -5.44 17.31
C GLU A 27 16.51 -4.98 16.15
N GLU A 28 17.60 -5.69 15.88
CA GLU A 28 18.35 -5.56 14.62
C GLU A 28 17.51 -6.16 13.51
N PHE A 29 17.00 -5.29 12.65
CA PHE A 29 16.21 -5.71 11.50
C PHE A 29 17.07 -5.71 10.23
N ASP A 30 17.05 -6.84 9.54
CA ASP A 30 17.72 -7.00 8.28
C ASP A 30 16.76 -7.67 7.28
N PHE A 31 16.50 -6.98 6.17
CA PHE A 31 15.64 -7.45 5.09
C PHE A 31 16.06 -8.83 4.57
N ASP A 32 17.38 -9.10 4.49
CA ASP A 32 17.91 -10.30 3.92
C ASP A 32 17.78 -11.54 4.83
N THR A 33 17.45 -11.34 6.10
CA THR A 33 17.24 -12.42 7.07
C THR A 33 15.80 -12.56 7.54
N ASP A 34 14.95 -11.56 7.28
CA ASP A 34 13.53 -11.59 7.65
C ASP A 34 12.72 -12.51 6.72
N GLU A 35 11.96 -13.44 7.31
CA GLU A 35 11.22 -14.47 6.56
C GLU A 35 10.18 -13.88 5.60
N GLN A 36 9.46 -12.80 6.00
CA GLN A 36 8.44 -12.18 5.16
C GLN A 36 9.08 -11.40 4.00
N CYS A 37 10.19 -10.73 4.26
CA CYS A 37 10.97 -10.03 3.25
C CYS A 37 11.59 -11.00 2.25
N GLN A 38 12.11 -12.12 2.71
CA GLN A 38 12.65 -13.17 1.84
C GLN A 38 11.56 -13.84 0.99
N GLU A 39 10.37 -14.05 1.53
CA GLU A 39 9.24 -14.55 0.73
C GLU A 39 8.83 -13.53 -0.35
N LEU A 40 8.80 -12.25 -0.03
CA LEU A 40 8.58 -11.20 -1.03
C LEU A 40 9.64 -11.23 -2.14
N ALA A 41 10.93 -11.27 -1.77
CA ALA A 41 12.03 -11.32 -2.73
C ALA A 41 11.93 -12.54 -3.65
N LYS A 42 11.57 -13.69 -3.10
CA LYS A 42 11.35 -14.94 -3.84
C LYS A 42 10.15 -14.84 -4.79
N VAL A 43 9.04 -14.24 -4.35
CA VAL A 43 7.85 -14.05 -5.19
C VAL A 43 8.15 -13.07 -6.32
N VAL A 44 8.84 -11.96 -6.05
CA VAL A 44 9.28 -11.01 -7.08
C VAL A 44 10.18 -11.71 -8.11
N LYS A 45 11.20 -12.42 -7.66
CA LYS A 45 12.13 -13.16 -8.56
C LYS A 45 11.42 -14.14 -9.48
N ASN A 46 10.39 -14.83 -8.98
CA ASN A 46 9.73 -15.89 -9.73
C ASN A 46 8.58 -15.41 -10.61
N TRP A 47 7.94 -14.30 -10.24
CA TRP A 47 6.66 -13.91 -10.85
C TRP A 47 6.61 -12.50 -11.42
N HIS A 48 7.51 -11.59 -10.98
CA HIS A 48 7.47 -10.23 -11.53
C HIS A 48 7.87 -10.24 -13.01
N CYS A 49 7.05 -9.59 -13.82
CA CYS A 49 7.14 -9.59 -15.28
C CYS A 49 7.02 -10.98 -15.94
N HIS A 50 6.48 -11.97 -15.23
CA HIS A 50 6.19 -13.28 -15.80
C HIS A 50 5.17 -13.15 -16.94
N ASP A 51 5.24 -14.10 -17.89
CA ASP A 51 4.27 -14.23 -18.97
C ASP A 51 4.16 -12.93 -19.81
N GLU A 52 5.29 -12.49 -20.35
CA GLU A 52 5.43 -11.26 -21.15
C GLU A 52 5.00 -9.97 -20.40
N GLY A 53 5.17 -9.96 -19.07
CA GLY A 53 4.81 -8.83 -18.22
C GLY A 53 3.33 -8.74 -17.86
N ARG A 54 2.55 -9.79 -18.10
CA ARG A 54 1.14 -9.84 -17.68
C ARG A 54 0.97 -9.93 -16.17
N ILE A 55 1.93 -10.55 -15.48
CA ILE A 55 1.95 -10.63 -14.02
C ILE A 55 3.01 -9.68 -13.48
N LYS A 56 2.59 -8.78 -12.63
CA LYS A 56 3.48 -7.90 -11.87
C LYS A 56 3.33 -8.18 -10.39
N ILE A 57 4.40 -7.95 -9.65
CA ILE A 57 4.42 -8.08 -8.21
C ILE A 57 4.85 -6.74 -7.62
N ASP A 58 4.10 -6.25 -6.65
CA ASP A 58 4.45 -5.11 -5.81
C ASP A 58 4.72 -5.58 -4.38
N ALA A 59 5.51 -4.82 -3.65
CA ALA A 59 5.59 -4.94 -2.22
C ALA A 59 4.32 -4.33 -1.58
N GLY A 60 4.04 -4.66 -0.32
CA GLY A 60 2.89 -4.08 0.35
C GLY A 60 2.93 -4.21 1.86
N ILE A 61 2.12 -3.40 2.48
CA ILE A 61 1.64 -3.58 3.85
C ILE A 61 0.11 -3.66 3.80
N TYR A 62 -0.52 -4.25 4.81
CA TYR A 62 -1.97 -4.20 4.84
C TYR A 62 -2.45 -2.76 5.09
N ALA A 63 -2.04 -2.18 6.22
CA ALA A 63 -2.30 -0.80 6.59
C ALA A 63 -1.19 -0.31 7.54
N GLU A 64 -1.17 0.98 7.86
CA GLU A 64 -0.14 1.58 8.71
C GLU A 64 -0.09 0.96 10.12
N TYR A 65 -1.24 0.50 10.63
CA TYR A 65 -1.37 -0.09 11.96
C TYR A 65 -1.01 -1.58 12.03
N THR A 66 -0.52 -2.18 10.94
CA THR A 66 -0.12 -3.60 10.90
C THR A 66 1.38 -3.82 10.93
N SER A 67 2.16 -2.74 10.91
CA SER A 67 3.61 -2.77 10.90
C SER A 67 4.19 -1.42 11.34
N ASN A 68 5.49 -1.23 11.29
CA ASN A 68 6.13 0.02 11.66
C ASN A 68 7.19 0.49 10.66
N TYR A 69 7.73 1.68 10.91
CA TYR A 69 8.63 2.39 9.99
C TYR A 69 9.88 1.60 9.59
N LYS A 70 10.43 0.74 10.46
CA LYS A 70 11.60 -0.08 10.10
C LYS A 70 11.29 -1.01 8.93
N LEU A 71 10.13 -1.67 8.98
CA LEU A 71 9.66 -2.50 7.87
C LEU A 71 9.33 -1.66 6.63
N TRP A 72 8.67 -0.51 6.81
CA TRP A 72 8.27 0.34 5.68
C TRP A 72 9.45 0.85 4.87
N GLU A 73 10.52 1.29 5.56
CA GLU A 73 11.74 1.79 4.92
C GLU A 73 12.48 0.68 4.18
N ALA A 74 12.53 -0.52 4.76
CA ALA A 74 13.13 -1.67 4.11
C ALA A 74 12.36 -2.13 2.87
N LEU A 75 11.03 -2.22 2.96
CA LEU A 75 10.17 -2.56 1.82
C LEU A 75 10.28 -1.52 0.70
N ALA A 76 10.30 -0.22 1.04
CA ALA A 76 10.47 0.84 0.05
C ALA A 76 11.86 0.81 -0.61
N GLY A 77 12.91 0.50 0.15
CA GLY A 77 14.26 0.28 -0.36
C GLY A 77 14.28 -0.85 -1.39
N PHE A 78 13.79 -2.01 -1.00
CA PHE A 78 13.69 -3.17 -1.88
C PHE A 78 12.83 -2.88 -3.12
N ALA A 79 11.66 -2.25 -2.95
CA ALA A 79 10.79 -1.89 -4.06
C ALA A 79 11.48 -0.96 -5.07
N SER A 80 12.25 0.01 -4.57
CA SER A 80 13.05 0.91 -5.40
C SER A 80 14.12 0.17 -6.19
N GLU A 81 14.85 -0.74 -5.55
CA GLU A 81 15.91 -1.55 -6.18
C GLU A 81 15.35 -2.49 -7.26
N GLN A 82 14.19 -3.09 -6.99
CA GLN A 82 13.55 -4.01 -7.93
C GLN A 82 12.66 -3.29 -8.97
N ASN A 83 12.54 -1.96 -8.89
CA ASN A 83 11.67 -1.15 -9.75
C ASN A 83 10.21 -1.64 -9.74
N ILE A 84 9.70 -1.94 -8.55
CA ILE A 84 8.31 -2.33 -8.27
C ILE A 84 7.61 -1.25 -7.44
N GLY A 85 6.28 -1.36 -7.32
CA GLY A 85 5.48 -0.45 -6.53
C GLY A 85 5.19 -0.94 -5.11
N MET A 86 4.38 -0.14 -4.40
CA MET A 86 3.81 -0.45 -3.09
C MET A 86 2.29 -0.47 -3.18
N GLN A 87 1.65 -1.40 -2.46
CA GLN A 87 0.20 -1.43 -2.31
C GLN A 87 -0.19 -1.49 -0.82
N LEU A 88 -1.24 -0.78 -0.46
CA LEU A 88 -1.73 -0.71 0.94
C LEU A 88 -3.19 -0.27 1.00
N HIS A 89 -3.83 -0.47 2.16
CA HIS A 89 -5.05 0.23 2.53
C HIS A 89 -4.68 1.50 3.32
N LEU A 90 -5.44 2.55 3.14
CA LEU A 90 -5.10 3.84 3.74
C LEU A 90 -6.36 4.64 4.07
N ALA A 91 -6.49 5.02 5.34
CA ALA A 91 -7.56 5.86 5.83
C ALA A 91 -8.95 5.40 5.36
N GLU A 92 -9.22 4.09 5.50
CA GLU A 92 -10.50 3.49 5.10
C GLU A 92 -11.62 3.86 6.06
N THR A 93 -11.31 3.94 7.36
CA THR A 93 -12.28 4.25 8.43
C THR A 93 -11.81 5.43 9.27
N GLN A 94 -12.77 6.13 9.90
CA GLN A 94 -12.45 7.22 10.84
C GLN A 94 -11.65 6.68 12.04
N GLY A 95 -11.97 5.48 12.53
CA GLY A 95 -11.27 4.87 13.66
C GLY A 95 -9.79 4.59 13.37
N GLU A 96 -9.44 4.24 12.14
CA GLU A 96 -8.04 4.11 11.70
C GLU A 96 -7.31 5.46 11.83
N VAL A 97 -7.91 6.53 11.31
CA VAL A 97 -7.32 7.87 11.35
C VAL A 97 -7.17 8.36 12.79
N ASP A 98 -8.23 8.24 13.61
CA ASP A 98 -8.20 8.68 15.01
C ASP A 98 -7.13 7.92 15.80
N SER A 99 -7.03 6.60 15.61
CA SER A 99 -6.00 5.78 16.26
C SER A 99 -4.58 6.15 15.81
N CYS A 100 -4.39 6.48 14.55
CA CYS A 100 -3.10 6.94 14.04
C CYS A 100 -2.70 8.28 14.66
N LEU A 101 -3.62 9.24 14.70
CA LEU A 101 -3.43 10.55 15.33
C LEU A 101 -3.11 10.43 16.81
N ASP A 102 -3.83 9.59 17.55
CA ASP A 102 -3.61 9.38 18.98
C ASP A 102 -2.22 8.78 19.28
N ARG A 103 -1.74 7.88 18.44
CA ARG A 103 -0.43 7.23 18.60
C ARG A 103 0.75 8.09 18.16
N THR A 104 0.59 8.88 17.11
CA THR A 104 1.72 9.48 16.40
C THR A 104 1.65 11.00 16.31
N GLY A 105 0.48 11.59 16.54
CA GLY A 105 0.22 13.00 16.29
C GLY A 105 0.11 13.37 14.80
N MET A 106 0.14 12.37 13.91
CA MET A 106 0.08 12.56 12.45
C MET A 106 -1.06 11.75 11.85
N GLY A 107 -1.63 12.22 10.75
CA GLY A 107 -2.54 11.42 9.94
C GLY A 107 -1.80 10.28 9.21
N PRO A 108 -2.51 9.19 8.83
CA PRO A 108 -1.85 8.01 8.26
C PRO A 108 -1.11 8.28 6.94
N GLY A 109 -1.62 9.16 6.09
CA GLY A 109 -0.96 9.54 4.85
C GLY A 109 0.31 10.36 5.08
N GLU A 110 0.29 11.25 6.07
CA GLU A 110 1.45 12.04 6.49
C GLU A 110 2.52 11.12 7.10
N LEU A 111 2.14 10.25 8.01
CA LEU A 111 3.02 9.29 8.67
C LEU A 111 3.79 8.42 7.66
N LEU A 112 3.08 7.78 6.75
CA LEU A 112 3.70 6.93 5.72
C LEU A 112 4.60 7.73 4.77
N SER A 113 4.26 9.00 4.53
CA SER A 113 5.09 9.89 3.71
C SER A 113 6.40 10.26 4.41
N CYS A 114 6.40 10.47 5.71
CA CYS A 114 7.60 10.79 6.50
C CYS A 114 8.58 9.62 6.52
N HIS A 115 8.10 8.39 6.57
CA HIS A 115 8.91 7.17 6.60
C HIS A 115 9.20 6.55 5.24
N ARG A 116 9.16 7.36 4.18
CA ARG A 116 9.56 6.99 2.81
C ARG A 116 8.79 5.84 2.14
N LEU A 117 7.78 5.24 2.79
CA LEU A 117 7.00 4.14 2.19
C LEU A 117 6.43 4.54 0.81
N LEU A 118 6.05 5.81 0.67
CA LEU A 118 5.52 6.39 -0.56
C LEU A 118 6.61 7.03 -1.45
N GLY A 119 7.85 6.57 -1.32
CA GLY A 119 8.98 7.00 -2.16
C GLY A 119 9.05 6.31 -3.51
N VAL A 120 8.26 5.25 -3.70
CA VAL A 120 8.09 4.49 -4.94
C VAL A 120 6.65 4.65 -5.45
N PRO A 121 6.31 4.25 -6.68
CA PRO A 121 4.92 4.25 -7.15
C PRO A 121 4.04 3.49 -6.17
N ALA A 122 2.97 4.12 -5.69
CA ALA A 122 2.12 3.52 -4.68
C ALA A 122 0.65 3.53 -5.08
N THR A 123 -0.04 2.45 -4.72
CA THR A 123 -1.49 2.29 -4.86
C THR A 123 -2.10 2.11 -3.48
N ALA A 124 -2.99 3.02 -3.10
CA ALA A 124 -3.66 3.05 -1.79
C ALA A 124 -5.16 2.83 -1.95
N ALA A 125 -5.68 1.72 -1.42
CA ALA A 125 -7.11 1.46 -1.38
C ALA A 125 -7.75 2.19 -0.19
N GLY A 126 -8.99 2.65 -0.37
CA GLY A 126 -9.71 3.46 0.62
C GLY A 126 -9.52 4.96 0.38
N CYS A 127 -8.58 5.59 1.06
CA CYS A 127 -8.36 7.05 0.99
C CYS A 127 -9.62 7.89 1.34
N THR A 128 -10.50 7.32 2.16
CA THR A 128 -11.84 7.88 2.44
C THR A 128 -11.77 9.04 3.42
N TYR A 129 -10.96 8.90 4.45
CA TYR A 129 -10.88 9.83 5.59
C TYR A 129 -9.57 10.65 5.61
N LEU A 130 -8.87 10.73 4.46
CA LEU A 130 -7.70 11.59 4.34
C LEU A 130 -8.06 13.06 4.46
N GLU A 131 -7.29 13.81 5.22
CA GLU A 131 -7.39 15.27 5.26
C GLU A 131 -6.88 15.91 3.96
N GLU A 132 -7.25 17.15 3.70
CA GLU A 132 -6.83 17.87 2.49
C GLU A 132 -5.31 17.98 2.37
N THR A 133 -4.63 18.20 3.49
CA THR A 133 -3.17 18.30 3.55
C THR A 133 -2.52 16.98 3.15
N GLU A 134 -3.03 15.86 3.63
CA GLU A 134 -2.55 14.52 3.28
C GLU A 134 -2.78 14.22 1.79
N ARG A 135 -3.99 14.50 1.26
CA ARG A 135 -4.27 14.33 -0.17
C ARG A 135 -3.30 15.12 -1.04
N LYS A 136 -2.93 16.35 -0.65
CA LYS A 136 -1.92 17.16 -1.36
C LYS A 136 -0.52 16.55 -1.29
N ILE A 137 -0.13 15.98 -0.15
CA ILE A 137 1.14 15.25 -0.01
C ILE A 137 1.16 14.04 -0.95
N LEU A 138 0.10 13.23 -0.90
CA LEU A 138 -0.05 12.01 -1.71
C LEU A 138 -0.11 12.32 -3.21
N GLY A 139 -0.79 13.40 -3.59
CA GLY A 139 -0.85 13.87 -4.97
C GLY A 139 0.52 14.28 -5.52
N LYS A 140 1.35 15.00 -4.72
CA LYS A 140 2.73 15.33 -5.09
C LYS A 140 3.60 14.08 -5.26
N LYS A 141 3.35 13.04 -4.48
CA LYS A 141 4.02 11.73 -4.59
C LYS A 141 3.42 10.83 -5.67
N LYS A 142 2.39 11.30 -6.37
CA LYS A 142 1.68 10.57 -7.43
C LYS A 142 1.11 9.22 -6.96
N VAL A 143 0.66 9.16 -5.72
CA VAL A 143 -0.06 8.00 -5.20
C VAL A 143 -1.37 7.84 -5.95
N SER A 144 -1.70 6.61 -6.33
CA SER A 144 -2.99 6.25 -6.92
C SER A 144 -3.96 5.81 -5.82
N ALA A 145 -5.07 6.52 -5.66
CA ALA A 145 -6.16 6.12 -4.78
C ALA A 145 -7.07 5.12 -5.50
N VAL A 146 -7.48 4.06 -4.80
CA VAL A 146 -8.50 3.13 -5.29
C VAL A 146 -9.76 3.31 -4.46
N ALA A 147 -10.78 3.93 -5.05
CA ALA A 147 -12.08 4.05 -4.43
C ALA A 147 -12.84 2.72 -4.51
N THR A 148 -13.41 2.29 -3.38
CA THR A 148 -14.13 1.01 -3.25
C THR A 148 -15.59 1.24 -2.84
N PRO A 149 -16.43 1.86 -3.71
CA PRO A 149 -17.76 2.33 -3.32
C PRO A 149 -18.70 1.20 -2.88
N ILE A 150 -18.55 -0.01 -3.44
CA ILE A 150 -19.37 -1.16 -3.05
C ILE A 150 -19.01 -1.62 -1.64
N ALA A 151 -17.73 -1.73 -1.31
CA ALA A 151 -17.28 -2.10 0.02
C ALA A 151 -17.72 -1.05 1.06
N CYS A 152 -17.55 0.24 0.76
CA CYS A 152 -18.01 1.33 1.61
C CYS A 152 -19.54 1.26 1.86
N ALA A 153 -20.33 1.03 0.82
CA ALA A 153 -21.78 0.92 0.94
C ALA A 153 -22.21 -0.29 1.80
N LYS A 154 -21.54 -1.43 1.67
CA LYS A 154 -21.79 -2.63 2.50
C LYS A 154 -21.44 -2.37 3.98
N ALA A 155 -20.37 -1.63 4.24
CA ALA A 155 -19.90 -1.32 5.59
C ALA A 155 -20.66 -0.14 6.24
N GLY A 156 -21.48 0.58 5.49
CA GLY A 156 -22.11 1.82 5.96
C GLY A 156 -21.14 3.00 6.11
N GLU A 157 -20.00 2.91 5.44
CA GLU A 157 -18.94 3.92 5.46
C GLU A 157 -19.12 4.96 4.35
N LYS A 158 -18.47 6.12 4.53
CA LYS A 158 -18.41 7.13 3.47
C LYS A 158 -17.63 6.60 2.27
N SER A 159 -17.98 7.07 1.09
CA SER A 159 -17.19 6.80 -0.11
C SER A 159 -15.96 7.72 -0.18
N THR A 160 -14.90 7.23 -0.79
CA THR A 160 -13.70 8.02 -1.12
C THR A 160 -14.09 9.31 -1.82
N PRO A 161 -13.58 10.48 -1.40
CA PRO A 161 -13.87 11.77 -2.02
C PRO A 161 -13.12 11.93 -3.35
N ILE A 162 -13.57 11.24 -4.39
CA ILE A 162 -12.91 11.10 -5.70
C ILE A 162 -12.49 12.45 -6.28
N LEU A 163 -13.42 13.44 -6.30
CA LEU A 163 -13.13 14.75 -6.88
C LEU A 163 -12.03 15.49 -6.12
N ASP A 164 -11.98 15.36 -4.80
CA ASP A 164 -10.97 16.04 -3.99
C ASP A 164 -9.61 15.35 -4.11
N CYS A 165 -9.57 14.02 -4.25
CA CYS A 165 -8.36 13.28 -4.58
C CYS A 165 -7.80 13.73 -5.94
N VAL A 166 -8.62 13.80 -6.98
CA VAL A 166 -8.21 14.26 -8.32
C VAL A 166 -7.72 15.71 -8.29
N LYS A 167 -8.44 16.63 -7.62
CA LYS A 167 -8.01 18.02 -7.48
C LYS A 167 -6.68 18.17 -6.73
N SER A 168 -6.37 17.23 -5.84
CA SER A 168 -5.10 17.18 -5.12
C SER A 168 -3.94 16.57 -5.92
N GLY A 169 -4.20 16.14 -7.16
CA GLY A 169 -3.19 15.58 -8.06
C GLY A 169 -2.99 14.07 -7.94
N MET A 170 -3.84 13.39 -7.18
CA MET A 170 -3.82 11.93 -7.12
C MET A 170 -4.48 11.33 -8.38
N ASN A 171 -3.94 10.21 -8.85
CA ASN A 171 -4.69 9.37 -9.78
C ASN A 171 -5.78 8.62 -9.01
N VAL A 172 -6.95 8.39 -9.61
CA VAL A 172 -8.04 7.65 -8.96
C VAL A 172 -8.52 6.51 -9.84
N ALA A 173 -8.57 5.33 -9.25
CA ALA A 173 -9.15 4.14 -9.86
C ALA A 173 -10.37 3.66 -9.06
N LEU A 174 -11.17 2.79 -9.65
CA LEU A 174 -12.29 2.12 -8.99
C LEU A 174 -11.94 0.66 -8.74
N GLY A 175 -12.30 0.17 -7.57
CA GLY A 175 -12.20 -1.22 -7.18
C GLY A 175 -13.49 -1.71 -6.51
N THR A 176 -13.60 -3.01 -6.37
CA THR A 176 -14.76 -3.63 -5.69
C THR A 176 -14.59 -3.67 -4.17
N GLY A 177 -13.35 -3.73 -3.70
CA GLY A 177 -13.04 -4.09 -2.33
C GLY A 177 -13.27 -5.58 -2.08
N GLY A 178 -13.36 -5.97 -0.82
CA GLY A 178 -13.62 -7.34 -0.37
C GLY A 178 -15.10 -7.64 -0.17
#